data_f90970ef17004c5cc1fa77252344c643
#
_entry.id   f90970ef17004c5cc1fa77252344c643
#
_cell.length_a   1.000
_cell.length_b   1.000
_cell.length_c   1.000
_cell.angle_alpha   90.00
_cell.angle_beta   90.00
_cell.angle_gamma   90.00
#
_symmetry.space_group_name_H-M   'P 1'
#
loop_
_entity.id
_entity.type
_entity.pdbx_description
1 polymer ?
#
loop_
_entity_poly.entity_id
_entity_poly.type
_entity_poly.pdbx_seq_one_letter_code
_entity_poly.pdbx_strand_id
1 'polypeptide(L)'
;MIILEILLWIVIVLVAFRILIGIVRKLIHFPAPAFISIFLDSKARGWWQPPKDIIRFSNIKKGMKILEIGSGSGFFTIPAAKVLGYDGEIAALDIQQEMLDKITKKLEKEENSGIENIRCVKASAYEIPYPAETFDVVFTVSVLQEIPKPHDVLLEAHRVLKKGGTMSISEFIPDPDWPLPSTVEKQLTAAGFKNLKKHGNFFRYTITGVK
;
A
#
# COMPACT_ATOMS: atom_id res chain seq x y z
N MET A 1 37.41 20.80 -2.00
CA MET A 1 37.73 19.51 -1.37
C MET A 1 36.88 19.26 -0.14
N ILE A 2 36.97 20.04 0.92
CA ILE A 2 36.26 19.85 2.21
C ILE A 2 34.72 19.70 2.07
N ILE A 3 34.07 20.52 1.25
CA ILE A 3 32.60 20.45 1.04
C ILE A 3 32.20 19.11 0.40
N LEU A 4 32.97 18.62 -0.55
CA LEU A 4 32.71 17.34 -1.23
C LEU A 4 32.88 16.15 -0.27
N GLU A 5 33.88 16.21 0.61
CA GLU A 5 34.11 15.21 1.65
C GLU A 5 32.98 15.21 2.68
N ILE A 6 32.49 16.39 3.12
CA ILE A 6 31.35 16.52 4.02
C ILE A 6 30.09 15.91 3.38
N LEU A 7 29.82 16.24 2.12
CA LEU A 7 28.68 15.67 1.39
C LEU A 7 28.80 14.15 1.26
N LEU A 8 29.98 13.62 0.98
CA LEU A 8 30.22 12.19 0.90
C LEU A 8 29.94 11.51 2.25
N TRP A 9 30.45 12.06 3.36
CA TRP A 9 30.20 11.52 4.70
C TRP A 9 28.72 11.56 5.06
N ILE A 10 27.99 12.64 4.72
CA ILE A 10 26.54 12.72 4.91
C ILE A 10 25.82 11.58 4.16
N VAL A 11 26.19 11.35 2.90
CA VAL A 11 25.60 10.25 2.11
C VAL A 11 25.89 8.89 2.74
N ILE A 12 27.15 8.66 3.15
CA ILE A 12 27.55 7.39 3.81
C ILE A 12 26.75 7.16 5.08
N VAL A 13 26.60 8.18 5.93
CA VAL A 13 25.83 8.08 7.18
C VAL A 13 24.36 7.81 6.91
N LEU A 14 23.76 8.48 5.93
CA LEU A 14 22.36 8.25 5.55
C LEU A 14 22.14 6.83 5.00
N VAL A 15 23.06 6.33 4.18
CA VAL A 15 23.01 4.95 3.66
C VAL A 15 23.16 3.93 4.78
N ALA A 16 24.15 4.13 5.67
CA ALA A 16 24.37 3.24 6.82
C ALA A 16 23.16 3.23 7.77
N PHE A 17 22.60 4.40 8.06
CA PHE A 17 21.39 4.53 8.87
C PHE A 17 20.19 3.80 8.25
N ARG A 18 20.00 3.96 6.93
CA ARG A 18 18.96 3.24 6.20
C ARG A 18 19.13 1.72 6.27
N ILE A 19 20.36 1.22 6.08
CA ILE A 19 20.67 -0.21 6.18
C ILE A 19 20.37 -0.71 7.60
N LEU A 20 20.78 0.04 8.62
CA LEU A 20 20.53 -0.31 10.02
C LEU A 20 19.04 -0.40 10.33
N ILE A 21 18.24 0.60 9.89
CA ILE A 21 16.77 0.56 10.05
C ILE A 21 16.19 -0.67 9.35
N GLY A 22 16.61 -0.96 8.12
CA GLY A 22 16.13 -2.14 7.38
C GLY A 22 16.45 -3.45 8.10
N ILE A 23 17.64 -3.56 8.73
CA ILE A 23 18.01 -4.74 9.54
C ILE A 23 17.13 -4.82 10.80
N VAL A 24 16.96 -3.71 11.53
CA VAL A 24 16.15 -3.66 12.75
C VAL A 24 14.69 -4.03 12.43
N ARG A 25 14.12 -3.51 11.38
CA ARG A 25 12.73 -3.82 10.97
C ARG A 25 12.55 -5.28 10.56
N LYS A 26 13.55 -5.90 9.94
CA LYS A 26 13.54 -7.37 9.67
C LYS A 26 13.59 -8.22 10.91
N LEU A 27 14.27 -7.76 11.96
CA LEU A 27 14.37 -8.49 13.23
C LEU A 27 13.17 -8.25 14.14
N ILE A 28 12.64 -7.03 14.13
CA ILE A 28 11.54 -6.60 15.00
C ILE A 28 10.43 -6.06 14.08
N HIS A 29 9.63 -6.95 13.54
CA HIS A 29 8.51 -6.60 12.69
C HIS A 29 7.48 -5.80 13.50
N PHE A 30 7.43 -4.50 13.32
CA PHE A 30 6.40 -3.64 13.91
C PHE A 30 5.82 -2.72 12.83
N PRO A 31 4.51 -2.47 12.88
CA PRO A 31 3.87 -1.53 11.95
C PRO A 31 4.43 -0.12 12.14
N ALA A 32 4.50 0.66 11.07
CA ALA A 32 4.95 2.03 11.14
C ALA A 32 4.17 2.82 12.22
N PRO A 33 4.86 3.50 13.17
CA PRO A 33 4.15 4.25 14.21
C PRO A 33 3.22 5.31 13.62
N ALA A 34 2.05 5.52 14.23
CA ALA A 34 1.00 6.40 13.71
C ALA A 34 1.46 7.87 13.52
N PHE A 35 2.49 8.35 14.24
CA PHE A 35 3.04 9.68 14.03
C PHE A 35 3.77 9.86 12.69
N ILE A 36 4.26 8.77 12.08
CA ILE A 36 4.90 8.80 10.75
C ILE A 36 3.89 9.19 9.67
N SER A 37 2.58 9.06 9.94
CA SER A 37 1.54 9.48 8.99
C SER A 37 1.65 10.93 8.53
N ILE A 38 2.24 11.83 9.34
CA ILE A 38 2.51 13.22 8.95
C ILE A 38 3.40 13.25 7.70
N PHE A 39 4.42 12.39 7.67
CA PHE A 39 5.28 12.23 6.49
C PHE A 39 4.56 11.48 5.36
N LEU A 40 3.80 10.43 5.70
CA LEU A 40 3.04 9.63 4.76
C LEU A 40 1.92 10.43 4.05
N ASP A 41 1.40 11.49 4.67
CA ASP A 41 0.40 12.41 4.11
C ASP A 41 1.04 13.62 3.42
N SER A 42 2.36 13.67 3.31
CA SER A 42 3.05 14.85 2.76
C SER A 42 2.80 15.01 1.25
N LYS A 43 2.77 16.28 0.79
CA LYS A 43 2.74 16.59 -0.65
C LYS A 43 3.93 15.97 -1.40
N ALA A 44 5.07 15.82 -0.72
CA ALA A 44 6.25 15.17 -1.30
C ALA A 44 5.97 13.70 -1.66
N ARG A 45 5.25 12.94 -0.81
CA ARG A 45 4.83 11.57 -1.15
C ARG A 45 3.95 11.56 -2.40
N GLY A 46 3.00 12.50 -2.51
CA GLY A 46 2.13 12.61 -3.69
C GLY A 46 2.90 12.87 -4.99
N TRP A 47 4.05 13.51 -4.93
CA TRP A 47 4.94 13.69 -6.07
C TRP A 47 5.70 12.40 -6.42
N TRP A 48 6.19 11.65 -5.41
CA TRP A 48 6.91 10.40 -5.61
C TRP A 48 6.01 9.21 -5.93
N GLN A 49 4.84 9.12 -5.28
CA GLN A 49 3.81 8.09 -5.47
C GLN A 49 2.45 8.73 -5.74
N PRO A 50 2.20 9.27 -6.93
CA PRO A 50 0.91 9.89 -7.26
C PRO A 50 -0.24 8.88 -7.13
N PRO A 51 -1.27 9.14 -6.32
CA PRO A 51 -2.42 8.23 -6.18
C PRO A 51 -3.07 7.87 -7.52
N LYS A 52 -3.12 8.82 -8.46
CA LYS A 52 -3.65 8.59 -9.82
C LYS A 52 -2.94 7.47 -10.57
N ASP A 53 -1.60 7.33 -10.40
CA ASP A 53 -0.83 6.29 -11.07
C ASP A 53 -1.11 4.93 -10.43
N ILE A 54 -1.16 4.86 -9.09
CA ILE A 54 -1.51 3.63 -8.35
C ILE A 54 -2.89 3.14 -8.77
N ILE A 55 -3.90 4.02 -8.76
CA ILE A 55 -5.28 3.72 -9.15
C ILE A 55 -5.33 3.18 -10.59
N ARG A 56 -4.66 3.86 -11.53
CA ARG A 56 -4.59 3.46 -12.93
C ARG A 56 -3.91 2.11 -13.12
N PHE A 57 -2.76 1.90 -12.49
CA PHE A 57 -1.99 0.65 -12.61
C PHE A 57 -2.70 -0.53 -11.95
N SER A 58 -3.41 -0.29 -10.84
CA SER A 58 -4.24 -1.28 -10.16
C SER A 58 -5.55 -1.59 -10.92
N ASN A 59 -5.80 -0.91 -12.04
CA ASN A 59 -7.03 -1.07 -12.86
C ASN A 59 -8.32 -0.78 -12.08
N ILE A 60 -8.26 0.13 -11.09
CA ILE A 60 -9.43 0.57 -10.30
C ILE A 60 -10.33 1.43 -11.17
N LYS A 61 -11.63 1.07 -11.21
CA LYS A 61 -12.65 1.72 -12.06
C LYS A 61 -13.92 2.00 -11.26
N LYS A 62 -14.75 2.89 -11.80
CA LYS A 62 -16.07 3.21 -11.25
C LYS A 62 -16.91 1.94 -11.03
N GLY A 63 -17.62 1.89 -9.90
CA GLY A 63 -18.53 0.81 -9.55
C GLY A 63 -17.87 -0.45 -8.98
N MET A 64 -16.53 -0.52 -8.91
CA MET A 64 -15.84 -1.68 -8.35
C MET A 64 -15.95 -1.71 -6.83
N LYS A 65 -15.89 -2.93 -6.28
CA LYS A 65 -15.69 -3.17 -4.85
C LYS A 65 -14.23 -3.56 -4.62
N ILE A 66 -13.51 -2.75 -3.86
CA ILE A 66 -12.06 -2.93 -3.69
C ILE A 66 -11.65 -2.96 -2.21
N LEU A 67 -10.48 -3.55 -1.95
CA LEU A 67 -9.87 -3.61 -0.63
C LEU A 67 -8.47 -2.99 -0.68
N GLU A 68 -8.18 -2.10 0.24
CA GLU A 68 -6.82 -1.62 0.54
C GLU A 68 -6.31 -2.29 1.82
N ILE A 69 -5.21 -3.03 1.72
CA ILE A 69 -4.51 -3.63 2.86
C ILE A 69 -3.46 -2.63 3.35
N GLY A 70 -3.55 -2.23 4.62
CA GLY A 70 -2.68 -1.21 5.21
C GLY A 70 -3.04 0.19 4.69
N SER A 71 -4.30 0.59 4.85
CA SER A 71 -4.82 1.87 4.35
C SER A 71 -4.17 3.10 5.00
N GLY A 72 -3.54 2.91 6.16
CA GLY A 72 -2.95 4.01 6.92
C GLY A 72 -3.96 5.13 7.16
N SER A 73 -3.51 6.36 6.96
CA SER A 73 -4.35 7.56 7.11
C SER A 73 -5.23 7.88 5.90
N GLY A 74 -5.35 6.96 4.91
CA GLY A 74 -6.24 7.12 3.76
C GLY A 74 -5.66 7.92 2.60
N PHE A 75 -4.33 8.01 2.49
CA PHE A 75 -3.67 8.76 1.42
C PHE A 75 -4.03 8.24 0.01
N PHE A 76 -4.18 6.94 -0.15
CA PHE A 76 -4.65 6.31 -1.40
C PHE A 76 -6.14 5.99 -1.37
N THR A 77 -6.69 5.67 -0.19
CA THR A 77 -8.10 5.34 0.03
C THR A 77 -9.04 6.42 -0.50
N ILE A 78 -8.83 7.67 -0.09
CA ILE A 78 -9.72 8.79 -0.44
C ILE A 78 -9.71 9.06 -1.95
N PRO A 79 -8.57 9.18 -2.64
CA PRO A 79 -8.54 9.28 -4.09
C PRO A 79 -9.18 8.09 -4.82
N ALA A 80 -8.99 6.87 -4.32
CA ALA A 80 -9.61 5.67 -4.90
C ALA A 80 -11.14 5.72 -4.75
N ALA A 81 -11.65 6.09 -3.57
CA ALA A 81 -13.08 6.25 -3.32
C ALA A 81 -13.74 7.25 -4.30
N LYS A 82 -13.06 8.36 -4.59
CA LYS A 82 -13.53 9.36 -5.58
C LYS A 82 -13.66 8.75 -6.99
N VAL A 83 -12.73 7.86 -7.38
CA VAL A 83 -12.78 7.19 -8.70
C VAL A 83 -13.88 6.13 -8.75
N LEU A 84 -14.10 5.41 -7.65
CA LEU A 84 -15.16 4.39 -7.55
C LEU A 84 -16.57 4.96 -7.71
N GLY A 85 -16.78 6.19 -7.25
CA GLY A 85 -18.09 6.85 -7.29
C GLY A 85 -19.11 6.18 -6.38
N TYR A 86 -20.38 6.59 -6.45
CA TYR A 86 -21.45 6.13 -5.56
C TYR A 86 -21.79 4.64 -5.72
N ASP A 87 -21.54 4.06 -6.89
CA ASP A 87 -21.85 2.66 -7.19
C ASP A 87 -20.76 1.68 -6.72
N GLY A 88 -19.58 2.20 -6.32
CA GLY A 88 -18.46 1.40 -5.85
C GLY A 88 -18.22 1.54 -4.36
N GLU A 89 -17.37 0.67 -3.80
CA GLU A 89 -17.01 0.66 -2.39
C GLU A 89 -15.54 0.35 -2.20
N ILE A 90 -14.89 1.00 -1.23
CA ILE A 90 -13.56 0.63 -0.76
C ILE A 90 -13.59 0.23 0.71
N ALA A 91 -13.10 -0.97 1.01
CA ALA A 91 -12.75 -1.38 2.35
C ALA A 91 -11.31 -0.93 2.66
N ALA A 92 -11.17 -0.04 3.62
CA ALA A 92 -9.89 0.46 4.12
C ALA A 92 -9.48 -0.35 5.35
N LEU A 93 -8.64 -1.37 5.16
CA LEU A 93 -8.21 -2.27 6.23
C LEU A 93 -6.88 -1.80 6.82
N ASP A 94 -6.85 -1.65 8.14
CA ASP A 94 -5.63 -1.39 8.90
C ASP A 94 -5.69 -2.07 10.27
N ILE A 95 -4.54 -2.45 10.80
CA ILE A 95 -4.44 -3.03 12.15
C ILE A 95 -4.51 -1.95 13.24
N GLN A 96 -4.15 -0.71 12.90
CA GLN A 96 -4.09 0.43 13.81
C GLN A 96 -5.38 1.26 13.73
N GLN A 97 -6.16 1.28 14.82
CA GLN A 97 -7.38 2.10 14.92
C GLN A 97 -7.10 3.58 14.69
N GLU A 98 -5.99 4.08 15.22
CA GLU A 98 -5.58 5.49 15.07
C GLU A 98 -5.41 5.93 13.60
N MET A 99 -5.03 5.01 12.73
CA MET A 99 -4.94 5.29 11.28
C MET A 99 -6.33 5.41 10.66
N LEU A 100 -7.24 4.52 11.01
CA LEU A 100 -8.63 4.56 10.53
C LEU A 100 -9.37 5.82 11.04
N ASP A 101 -9.12 6.23 12.28
CA ASP A 101 -9.67 7.46 12.85
C ASP A 101 -9.20 8.72 12.07
N LYS A 102 -7.98 8.68 11.51
CA LYS A 102 -7.49 9.77 10.64
C LYS A 102 -8.24 9.80 9.31
N ILE A 103 -8.63 8.65 8.75
CA ILE A 103 -9.49 8.61 7.56
C ILE A 103 -10.82 9.30 7.88
N THR A 104 -11.49 8.89 8.96
CA THR A 104 -12.76 9.48 9.39
C THR A 104 -12.66 11.00 9.54
N LYS A 105 -11.63 11.49 10.24
CA LYS A 105 -11.39 12.94 10.39
C LYS A 105 -11.14 13.67 9.07
N LYS A 106 -10.54 13.00 8.08
CA LYS A 106 -10.34 13.59 6.75
C LYS A 106 -11.64 13.66 5.95
N LEU A 107 -12.57 12.72 6.18
CA LEU A 107 -13.89 12.73 5.52
C LEU A 107 -14.80 13.85 6.03
N GLU A 108 -14.59 14.35 7.26
CA GLU A 108 -15.30 15.49 7.81
C GLU A 108 -14.95 16.83 7.14
N LYS A 109 -13.86 16.88 6.37
CA LYS A 109 -13.43 18.09 5.67
C LYS A 109 -14.31 18.35 4.44
N GLU A 110 -14.58 19.62 4.16
CA GLU A 110 -15.40 20.07 3.03
C GLU A 110 -14.91 19.51 1.68
N GLU A 111 -13.59 19.42 1.46
CA GLU A 111 -12.98 18.88 0.25
C GLU A 111 -13.29 17.40 -0.02
N ASN A 112 -13.80 16.68 0.98
CA ASN A 112 -14.17 15.28 0.96
C ASN A 112 -15.66 15.05 1.23
N SER A 113 -16.46 16.12 1.30
CA SER A 113 -17.90 16.02 1.48
C SER A 113 -18.52 15.17 0.37
N GLY A 114 -19.44 14.29 0.73
CA GLY A 114 -20.10 13.38 -0.23
C GLY A 114 -19.32 12.07 -0.52
N ILE A 115 -18.18 11.83 0.13
CA ILE A 115 -17.53 10.51 0.08
C ILE A 115 -18.15 9.61 1.16
N GLU A 116 -19.04 8.71 0.76
CA GLU A 116 -19.76 7.80 1.65
C GLU A 116 -19.42 6.32 1.42
N ASN A 117 -18.57 6.05 0.44
CA ASN A 117 -18.24 4.72 -0.06
C ASN A 117 -16.96 4.11 0.52
N ILE A 118 -16.47 4.64 1.67
CA ILE A 118 -15.34 4.10 2.41
C ILE A 118 -15.83 3.34 3.64
N ARG A 119 -15.36 2.10 3.81
CA ARG A 119 -15.57 1.28 5.01
C ARG A 119 -14.24 1.09 5.72
N CYS A 120 -14.06 1.74 6.87
CA CYS A 120 -12.91 1.53 7.73
C CYS A 120 -13.04 0.19 8.44
N VAL A 121 -12.02 -0.68 8.33
CA VAL A 121 -12.03 -2.05 8.85
C VAL A 121 -10.78 -2.29 9.68
N LYS A 122 -10.95 -2.36 11.00
CA LYS A 122 -9.86 -2.76 11.90
C LYS A 122 -9.72 -4.27 11.91
N ALA A 123 -8.74 -4.79 11.19
CA ALA A 123 -8.48 -6.22 11.13
C ALA A 123 -7.03 -6.51 10.76
N SER A 124 -6.62 -7.76 11.02
CA SER A 124 -5.35 -8.29 10.52
C SER A 124 -5.47 -8.65 9.04
N ALA A 125 -4.42 -8.39 8.27
CA ALA A 125 -4.34 -8.82 6.88
C ALA A 125 -4.25 -10.35 6.72
N TYR A 126 -3.97 -11.08 7.81
CA TYR A 126 -4.00 -12.54 7.83
C TYR A 126 -5.40 -13.15 7.92
N GLU A 127 -6.38 -12.33 8.34
CA GLU A 127 -7.78 -12.76 8.51
C GLU A 127 -8.70 -11.60 8.09
N ILE A 128 -8.92 -11.48 6.79
CA ILE A 128 -9.73 -10.41 6.21
C ILE A 128 -11.21 -10.74 6.46
N PRO A 129 -11.98 -9.90 7.19
CA PRO A 129 -13.34 -10.20 7.63
C PRO A 129 -14.38 -10.04 6.50
N TYR A 130 -14.07 -10.62 5.35
CA TYR A 130 -14.95 -10.63 4.18
C TYR A 130 -15.02 -12.05 3.59
N PRO A 131 -16.16 -12.43 3.01
CA PRO A 131 -16.30 -13.70 2.28
C PRO A 131 -15.30 -13.84 1.12
N ALA A 132 -15.08 -15.06 0.68
CA ALA A 132 -14.36 -15.33 -0.56
C ALA A 132 -15.05 -14.61 -1.74
N GLU A 133 -14.27 -14.25 -2.76
CA GLU A 133 -14.78 -13.69 -4.02
C GLU A 133 -15.61 -12.39 -3.83
N THR A 134 -15.20 -11.54 -2.90
CA THR A 134 -15.88 -10.27 -2.59
C THR A 134 -15.40 -9.10 -3.44
N PHE A 135 -14.08 -9.00 -3.68
CA PHE A 135 -13.46 -7.81 -4.26
C PHE A 135 -13.03 -7.99 -5.71
N ASP A 136 -13.18 -6.93 -6.49
CA ASP A 136 -12.67 -6.84 -7.86
C ASP A 136 -11.17 -6.59 -7.89
N VAL A 137 -10.70 -5.75 -6.93
CA VAL A 137 -9.29 -5.41 -6.75
C VAL A 137 -8.93 -5.46 -5.26
N VAL A 138 -7.79 -6.07 -4.94
CA VAL A 138 -7.10 -5.90 -3.67
C VAL A 138 -5.78 -5.21 -3.93
N PHE A 139 -5.46 -4.16 -3.20
CA PHE A 139 -4.20 -3.47 -3.38
C PHE A 139 -3.53 -3.12 -2.05
N THR A 140 -2.21 -2.95 -2.11
CA THR A 140 -1.39 -2.50 -0.99
C THR A 140 -0.28 -1.60 -1.49
N VAL A 141 0.11 -0.60 -0.69
CA VAL A 141 1.15 0.37 -1.05
C VAL A 141 2.14 0.51 0.10
N SER A 142 3.35 0.00 -0.09
CA SER A 142 4.45 0.03 0.89
C SER A 142 4.09 -0.57 2.25
N VAL A 143 3.40 -1.71 2.24
CA VAL A 143 2.93 -2.38 3.47
C VAL A 143 3.33 -3.86 3.50
N LEU A 144 3.29 -4.56 2.35
CA LEU A 144 3.40 -6.01 2.33
C LEU A 144 4.71 -6.51 2.96
N GLN A 145 5.81 -5.77 2.78
CA GLN A 145 7.13 -6.16 3.29
C GLN A 145 7.32 -5.86 4.79
N GLU A 146 6.42 -5.06 5.39
CA GLU A 146 6.37 -4.86 6.83
C GLU A 146 5.72 -6.05 7.56
N ILE A 147 5.01 -6.91 6.82
CA ILE A 147 4.27 -8.04 7.38
C ILE A 147 5.19 -9.26 7.47
N PRO A 148 5.29 -9.92 8.65
CA PRO A 148 6.23 -11.05 8.85
C PRO A 148 6.05 -12.20 7.88
N LYS A 149 4.82 -12.52 7.51
CA LYS A 149 4.47 -13.64 6.61
C LYS A 149 3.67 -13.13 5.40
N PRO A 150 4.31 -12.42 4.46
CA PRO A 150 3.60 -11.82 3.32
C PRO A 150 2.89 -12.85 2.44
N HIS A 151 3.39 -14.08 2.37
CA HIS A 151 2.74 -15.15 1.62
C HIS A 151 1.33 -15.48 2.15
N ASP A 152 1.15 -15.56 3.48
CA ASP A 152 -0.15 -15.85 4.08
C ASP A 152 -1.17 -14.73 3.79
N VAL A 153 -0.71 -13.48 3.81
CA VAL A 153 -1.53 -12.31 3.42
C VAL A 153 -1.93 -12.37 1.94
N LEU A 154 -1.02 -12.79 1.06
CA LEU A 154 -1.34 -12.95 -0.36
C LEU A 154 -2.32 -14.08 -0.63
N LEU A 155 -2.26 -15.18 0.13
CA LEU A 155 -3.27 -16.25 0.07
C LEU A 155 -4.65 -15.75 0.53
N GLU A 156 -4.68 -14.94 1.58
CA GLU A 156 -5.92 -14.35 2.09
C GLU A 156 -6.49 -13.30 1.10
N ALA A 157 -5.63 -12.47 0.51
CA ALA A 157 -6.01 -11.58 -0.59
C ALA A 157 -6.55 -12.36 -1.79
N HIS A 158 -5.91 -13.48 -2.13
CA HIS A 158 -6.40 -14.38 -3.20
C HIS A 158 -7.76 -14.97 -2.86
N ARG A 159 -8.01 -15.34 -1.59
CA ARG A 159 -9.31 -15.87 -1.15
C ARG A 159 -10.43 -14.85 -1.39
N VAL A 160 -10.25 -13.61 -0.94
CA VAL A 160 -11.28 -12.56 -1.00
C VAL A 160 -11.45 -11.91 -2.38
N LEU A 161 -10.48 -12.06 -3.28
CA LEU A 161 -10.61 -11.63 -4.67
C LEU A 161 -11.59 -12.50 -5.45
N LYS A 162 -12.40 -11.89 -6.30
CA LYS A 162 -13.23 -12.57 -7.30
C LYS A 162 -12.33 -13.29 -8.31
N LYS A 163 -12.88 -14.31 -8.99
CA LYS A 163 -12.23 -14.92 -10.15
C LYS A 163 -11.97 -13.85 -11.22
N GLY A 164 -10.74 -13.76 -11.72
CA GLY A 164 -10.31 -12.69 -12.61
C GLY A 164 -10.05 -11.35 -11.92
N GLY A 165 -10.20 -11.25 -10.60
CA GLY A 165 -9.86 -10.08 -9.82
C GLY A 165 -8.36 -9.81 -9.77
N THR A 166 -7.98 -8.58 -9.49
CA THR A 166 -6.59 -8.10 -9.55
C THR A 166 -6.02 -7.89 -8.15
N MET A 167 -4.88 -8.51 -7.85
CA MET A 167 -3.98 -8.10 -6.76
C MET A 167 -2.98 -7.08 -7.28
N SER A 168 -2.78 -5.97 -6.54
CA SER A 168 -1.85 -4.91 -6.91
C SER A 168 -0.93 -4.56 -5.74
N ILE A 169 0.37 -4.60 -5.96
CA ILE A 169 1.41 -4.27 -4.97
C ILE A 169 2.24 -3.12 -5.52
N SER A 170 2.26 -2.01 -4.78
CA SER A 170 3.02 -0.82 -5.15
C SER A 170 4.10 -0.53 -4.13
N GLU A 171 5.34 -0.34 -4.60
CA GLU A 171 6.52 -0.12 -3.77
C GLU A 171 7.37 1.03 -4.30
N PHE A 172 8.14 1.68 -3.42
CA PHE A 172 9.06 2.75 -3.81
C PHE A 172 10.30 2.83 -2.92
N ILE A 173 11.41 3.24 -3.46
CA ILE A 173 12.75 3.14 -2.87
C ILE A 173 12.97 3.93 -1.56
N PRO A 174 12.32 5.06 -1.27
CA PRO A 174 12.43 5.69 0.04
C PRO A 174 11.96 4.83 1.21
N ASP A 175 11.14 3.78 0.92
CA ASP A 175 10.76 2.81 1.94
C ASP A 175 12.00 1.96 2.34
N PRO A 176 12.35 1.86 3.64
CA PRO A 176 13.47 1.03 4.08
C PRO A 176 13.34 -0.45 3.74
N ASP A 177 12.12 -0.94 3.66
CA ASP A 177 11.79 -2.34 3.38
C ASP A 177 11.52 -2.61 1.89
N TRP A 178 11.81 -1.63 1.03
CA TRP A 178 11.60 -1.75 -0.41
C TRP A 178 12.22 -3.03 -1.00
N PRO A 179 11.39 -3.92 -1.58
CA PRO A 179 11.86 -5.16 -2.18
C PRO A 179 12.23 -4.96 -3.65
N LEU A 180 13.06 -5.85 -4.17
CA LEU A 180 13.27 -5.93 -5.62
C LEU A 180 11.96 -6.33 -6.32
N PRO A 181 11.66 -5.79 -7.51
CA PRO A 181 10.48 -6.20 -8.29
C PRO A 181 10.36 -7.72 -8.46
N SER A 182 11.48 -8.41 -8.72
CA SER A 182 11.53 -9.86 -8.84
C SER A 182 11.12 -10.62 -7.57
N THR A 183 11.31 -10.02 -6.40
CA THR A 183 10.84 -10.59 -5.13
C THR A 183 9.32 -10.57 -5.07
N VAL A 184 8.70 -9.44 -5.42
CA VAL A 184 7.25 -9.30 -5.44
C VAL A 184 6.62 -10.20 -6.50
N GLU A 185 7.23 -10.31 -7.68
CA GLU A 185 6.77 -11.24 -8.72
C GLU A 185 6.79 -12.70 -8.26
N LYS A 186 7.85 -13.13 -7.58
CA LYS A 186 7.95 -14.48 -6.99
C LYS A 186 6.89 -14.70 -5.92
N GLN A 187 6.66 -13.73 -5.04
CA GLN A 187 5.65 -13.81 -3.98
C GLN A 187 4.23 -13.96 -4.58
N LEU A 188 3.88 -13.14 -5.58
CA LEU A 188 2.60 -13.24 -6.28
C LEU A 188 2.43 -14.59 -6.98
N THR A 189 3.45 -15.05 -7.70
CA THR A 189 3.41 -16.36 -8.37
C THR A 189 3.23 -17.50 -7.37
N ALA A 190 3.96 -17.48 -6.26
CA ALA A 190 3.85 -18.49 -5.21
C ALA A 190 2.47 -18.52 -4.55
N ALA A 191 1.78 -17.37 -4.48
CA ALA A 191 0.41 -17.27 -3.98
C ALA A 191 -0.68 -17.57 -5.02
N GLY A 192 -0.30 -18.00 -6.23
CA GLY A 192 -1.22 -18.47 -7.28
C GLY A 192 -1.68 -17.40 -8.27
N PHE A 193 -1.18 -16.16 -8.16
CA PHE A 193 -1.51 -15.10 -9.12
C PHE A 193 -0.80 -15.32 -10.46
N LYS A 194 -1.51 -15.00 -11.55
CA LYS A 194 -1.07 -15.19 -12.94
C LYS A 194 -1.07 -13.86 -13.69
N ASN A 195 -0.59 -13.87 -14.94
CA ASN A 195 -0.60 -12.70 -15.83
C ASN A 195 0.00 -11.45 -15.19
N LEU A 196 1.16 -11.61 -14.55
CA LEU A 196 1.84 -10.53 -13.86
C LEU A 196 2.19 -9.40 -14.82
N LYS A 197 1.93 -8.16 -14.41
CA LYS A 197 2.32 -6.94 -15.15
C LYS A 197 3.03 -5.98 -14.22
N LYS A 198 4.18 -5.46 -14.66
CA LYS A 198 4.92 -4.42 -13.95
C LYS A 198 4.73 -3.08 -14.63
N HIS A 199 4.41 -2.06 -13.84
CA HIS A 199 4.30 -0.66 -14.22
C HIS A 199 5.29 0.17 -13.42
N GLY A 200 5.76 1.27 -14.00
CA GLY A 200 6.74 2.15 -13.36
C GLY A 200 8.19 1.77 -13.70
N ASN A 201 9.12 2.15 -12.83
CA ASN A 201 10.55 1.94 -13.02
C ASN A 201 11.16 1.19 -11.81
N PHE A 202 12.49 1.11 -11.74
CA PHE A 202 13.19 0.44 -10.66
C PHE A 202 12.96 1.09 -9.30
N PHE A 203 12.86 2.42 -9.23
CA PHE A 203 12.74 3.18 -7.98
C PHE A 203 11.32 3.20 -7.41
N ARG A 204 10.33 3.10 -8.27
CA ARG A 204 8.91 3.01 -7.93
C ARG A 204 8.20 2.13 -8.94
N TYR A 205 7.47 1.15 -8.47
CA TYR A 205 6.76 0.24 -9.35
C TYR A 205 5.44 -0.22 -8.73
N THR A 206 4.56 -0.65 -9.59
CA THR A 206 3.36 -1.40 -9.26
C THR A 206 3.39 -2.71 -10.02
N ILE A 207 3.23 -3.83 -9.32
CA ILE A 207 3.09 -5.15 -9.93
C ILE A 207 1.68 -5.64 -9.65
N THR A 208 0.99 -6.03 -10.71
CA THR A 208 -0.34 -6.61 -10.64
C THR A 208 -0.32 -8.07 -11.05
N GLY A 209 -1.18 -8.88 -10.43
CA GLY A 209 -1.44 -10.27 -10.79
C GLY A 209 -2.93 -10.56 -10.76
N VAL A 210 -3.39 -11.48 -11.59
CA VAL A 210 -4.79 -11.88 -11.70
C VAL A 210 -5.00 -13.20 -10.97
N LYS A 211 -6.11 -13.31 -10.20
CA LYS A 211 -6.57 -14.58 -9.59
C LYS A 211 -7.09 -15.56 -10.63
#